data_9f3c9c98ff8addb14ce219abe4c4d6db
#
_entry.id   9f3c9c98ff8addb14ce219abe4c4d6db
#
_cell.length_a   1.000
_cell.length_b   1.000
_cell.length_c   1.000
_cell.angle_alpha   90.00
_cell.angle_beta   90.00
_cell.angle_gamma   90.00
#
_symmetry.space_group_name_H-M   'P 1'
#
loop_
_entity.id
_entity.type
_entity.pdbx_description
1 polymer ?
#
loop_
_entity_poly.entity_id
_entity_poly.type
_entity_poly.pdbx_seq_one_letter_code
_entity_poly.pdbx_strand_id
1 'polypeptide(L)'
;MNRQASLDCIFDEQLQTLAVALRQSTIAYYRSAVNRFLRYLHTNYSKLPTASQLRRDPHILGWLRSLGQETPPLTNRSRRACLMCVRRLLDDLISNGQPLAEGLILRQDFPPPDLYLPKPLSPEDDRRLHQQLCQTDDLHANAILLLRATGMRIGECLRLQTNCLRHLSPNPDHDGQWALHVPLGKLHSERWVPADDRIRQIVARILALRGTVACPQPDSSADWLLREPDGRRVSYQRLWQALANAARHAGCSAAVRPHQMRHTFASEMVRLGVSLPALKELLGHRDIRMTMVYVAVTQNDLQREFHRARQALSRLHSIPELPIHQPPITSPNIPVVLRSLASTRHLLEMVRRQLENDKVRRKLARLANRLDKIAAELDQLPTDLK
;
A
#
# COMPACT_ATOMS: atom_id res chain seq x y z
N MET A 1 -15.96 51.50 -16.44
CA MET A 1 -16.55 50.15 -16.39
C MET A 1 -15.44 49.12 -16.36
N ASN A 2 -15.10 48.60 -15.17
CA ASN A 2 -14.11 47.54 -15.05
C ASN A 2 -14.66 46.31 -15.77
N ARG A 3 -14.01 45.89 -16.86
CA ARG A 3 -14.26 44.57 -17.47
C ARG A 3 -13.91 43.54 -16.42
N GLN A 4 -14.90 42.92 -15.80
CA GLN A 4 -14.67 41.76 -14.94
C GLN A 4 -13.92 40.72 -15.77
N ALA A 5 -12.72 40.34 -15.31
CA ALA A 5 -11.92 39.33 -15.97
C ALA A 5 -12.71 38.00 -16.06
N SER A 6 -12.58 37.29 -17.17
CA SER A 6 -13.23 35.99 -17.35
C SER A 6 -12.71 34.99 -16.32
N LEU A 7 -13.49 33.98 -15.97
CA LEU A 7 -13.06 32.92 -15.04
C LEU A 7 -11.78 32.21 -15.54
N ASP A 8 -11.63 32.07 -16.87
CA ASP A 8 -10.41 31.49 -17.48
C ASP A 8 -9.17 32.31 -17.09
N CYS A 9 -9.22 33.65 -17.27
CA CYS A 9 -8.11 34.53 -16.91
C CYS A 9 -7.81 34.49 -15.40
N ILE A 10 -8.84 34.54 -14.57
CA ILE A 10 -8.71 34.52 -13.09
C ILE A 10 -8.04 33.24 -12.62
N PHE A 11 -8.43 32.07 -13.14
CA PHE A 11 -7.81 30.81 -12.79
C PHE A 11 -6.39 30.68 -13.34
N ASP A 12 -6.10 31.17 -14.56
CA ASP A 12 -4.74 31.16 -15.11
C ASP A 12 -3.77 32.03 -14.30
N GLU A 13 -4.17 33.24 -13.92
CA GLU A 13 -3.40 34.14 -13.07
C GLU A 13 -3.10 33.50 -11.70
N GLN A 14 -4.11 32.86 -11.10
CA GLN A 14 -3.95 32.16 -9.82
C GLN A 14 -2.99 30.97 -9.96
N LEU A 15 -3.06 30.21 -11.06
CA LEU A 15 -2.13 29.09 -11.33
C LEU A 15 -0.71 29.58 -11.54
N GLN A 16 -0.50 30.73 -12.18
CA GLN A 16 0.83 31.37 -12.33
C GLN A 16 1.39 31.79 -10.97
N THR A 17 0.57 32.39 -10.12
CA THR A 17 0.97 32.75 -8.74
C THR A 17 1.41 31.52 -7.95
N LEU A 18 0.64 30.42 -8.01
CA LEU A 18 1.00 29.17 -7.35
C LEU A 18 2.23 28.50 -7.94
N ALA A 19 2.56 28.76 -9.21
CA ALA A 19 3.74 28.18 -9.86
C ALA A 19 5.06 28.66 -9.25
N VAL A 20 5.07 29.78 -8.54
CA VAL A 20 6.25 30.28 -7.82
C VAL A 20 6.62 29.34 -6.66
N ALA A 21 5.63 28.77 -5.97
CA ALA A 21 5.86 27.96 -4.76
C ALA A 21 5.71 26.44 -5.01
N LEU A 22 4.95 26.05 -6.02
CA LEU A 22 4.62 24.65 -6.27
C LEU A 22 5.41 24.06 -7.45
N ARG A 23 5.66 22.76 -7.39
CA ARG A 23 6.33 22.03 -8.48
C ARG A 23 5.46 22.06 -9.76
N GLN A 24 6.08 22.12 -10.91
CA GLN A 24 5.38 22.11 -12.21
C GLN A 24 4.39 20.95 -12.37
N SER A 25 4.74 19.74 -11.90
CA SER A 25 3.84 18.60 -11.94
C SER A 25 2.58 18.79 -11.10
N THR A 26 2.69 19.54 -10.01
CA THR A 26 1.52 19.89 -9.16
C THR A 26 0.66 20.92 -9.88
N ILE A 27 1.27 21.96 -10.48
CA ILE A 27 0.54 22.96 -11.28
C ILE A 27 -0.17 22.32 -12.48
N ALA A 28 0.47 21.39 -13.18
CA ALA A 28 -0.16 20.65 -14.27
C ALA A 28 -1.40 19.88 -13.80
N TYR A 29 -1.34 19.32 -12.58
CA TYR A 29 -2.48 18.63 -11.98
C TYR A 29 -3.64 19.59 -11.64
N TYR A 30 -3.34 20.75 -11.03
CA TYR A 30 -4.33 21.80 -10.78
C TYR A 30 -4.94 22.29 -12.08
N ARG A 31 -4.11 22.58 -13.09
CA ARG A 31 -4.56 23.00 -14.42
C ARG A 31 -5.52 21.99 -15.05
N SER A 32 -5.21 20.70 -14.95
CA SER A 32 -6.11 19.65 -15.45
C SER A 32 -7.48 19.67 -14.78
N ALA A 33 -7.52 19.87 -13.45
CA ALA A 33 -8.78 19.96 -12.71
C ALA A 33 -9.59 21.20 -13.09
N VAL A 34 -8.93 22.37 -13.20
CA VAL A 34 -9.54 23.63 -13.64
C VAL A 34 -10.09 23.50 -15.05
N ASN A 35 -9.30 22.97 -15.99
CA ASN A 35 -9.74 22.79 -17.37
C ASN A 35 -10.96 21.87 -17.49
N ARG A 36 -11.09 20.85 -16.61
CA ARG A 36 -12.32 20.03 -16.54
C ARG A 36 -13.51 20.85 -16.07
N PHE A 37 -13.32 21.69 -15.06
CA PHE A 37 -14.37 22.53 -14.52
C PHE A 37 -14.82 23.60 -15.55
N LEU A 38 -13.87 24.32 -16.14
CA LEU A 38 -14.15 25.32 -17.16
C LEU A 38 -14.81 24.72 -18.40
N ARG A 39 -14.35 23.56 -18.85
CA ARG A 39 -14.99 22.83 -19.96
C ARG A 39 -16.45 22.52 -19.66
N TYR A 40 -16.75 22.04 -18.44
CA TYR A 40 -18.13 21.82 -18.02
C TYR A 40 -18.97 23.10 -18.09
N LEU A 41 -18.42 24.22 -17.59
CA LEU A 41 -19.13 25.52 -17.66
C LEU A 41 -19.35 25.98 -19.11
N HIS A 42 -18.32 25.90 -19.96
CA HIS A 42 -18.46 26.27 -21.38
C HIS A 42 -19.46 25.39 -22.13
N THR A 43 -19.58 24.12 -21.79
CA THR A 43 -20.49 23.18 -22.46
C THR A 43 -21.94 23.40 -22.04
N ASN A 44 -22.19 23.76 -20.76
CA ASN A 44 -23.52 23.76 -20.19
C ASN A 44 -24.14 25.17 -20.06
N TYR A 45 -23.33 26.22 -20.26
CA TYR A 45 -23.83 27.62 -20.17
C TYR A 45 -23.41 28.41 -21.40
N SER A 46 -24.38 29.08 -22.05
CA SER A 46 -24.14 29.89 -23.25
C SER A 46 -23.20 31.07 -23.00
N LYS A 47 -23.17 31.58 -21.77
CA LYS A 47 -22.20 32.57 -21.29
C LYS A 47 -21.56 32.03 -20.01
N LEU A 48 -20.22 32.11 -19.95
CA LEU A 48 -19.51 31.78 -18.73
C LEU A 48 -20.00 32.66 -17.59
N PRO A 49 -20.36 32.08 -16.42
CA PRO A 49 -20.66 32.88 -15.26
C PRO A 49 -19.42 33.69 -14.88
N THR A 50 -19.63 34.94 -14.48
CA THR A 50 -18.58 35.75 -13.85
C THR A 50 -18.26 35.19 -12.45
N ALA A 51 -17.16 35.62 -11.84
CA ALA A 51 -16.82 35.21 -10.47
C ALA A 51 -17.98 35.45 -9.49
N SER A 52 -18.68 36.61 -9.60
CA SER A 52 -19.81 36.94 -8.76
C SER A 52 -21.08 36.12 -9.02
N GLN A 53 -21.18 35.50 -10.19
CA GLN A 53 -22.33 34.67 -10.60
C GLN A 53 -22.11 33.18 -10.32
N LEU A 54 -20.91 32.77 -10.01
CA LEU A 54 -20.65 31.37 -9.69
C LEU A 54 -21.41 30.97 -8.42
N ARG A 55 -22.17 29.87 -8.51
CA ARG A 55 -22.99 29.34 -7.41
C ARG A 55 -22.68 27.87 -7.19
N ARG A 56 -22.92 27.42 -5.96
CA ARG A 56 -22.80 26.00 -5.63
C ARG A 56 -23.76 25.16 -6.48
N ASP A 57 -25.02 25.51 -6.55
CA ASP A 57 -25.99 24.95 -7.47
C ASP A 57 -26.41 26.06 -8.45
N PRO A 58 -26.36 25.83 -9.75
CA PRO A 58 -26.16 24.56 -10.46
C PRO A 58 -24.67 24.27 -10.82
N HIS A 59 -23.74 25.23 -10.68
CA HIS A 59 -22.41 25.15 -11.32
C HIS A 59 -21.52 24.05 -10.74
N ILE A 60 -21.34 24.03 -9.42
CA ILE A 60 -20.47 23.04 -8.75
C ILE A 60 -21.15 21.66 -8.69
N LEU A 61 -22.38 21.60 -8.24
CA LEU A 61 -23.10 20.33 -8.13
C LEU A 61 -23.39 19.70 -9.50
N GLY A 62 -23.69 20.53 -10.51
CA GLY A 62 -23.83 20.06 -11.88
C GLY A 62 -22.52 19.48 -12.42
N TRP A 63 -21.39 20.18 -12.19
CA TRP A 63 -20.07 19.67 -12.54
C TRP A 63 -19.76 18.33 -11.85
N LEU A 64 -20.04 18.21 -10.56
CA LEU A 64 -19.87 16.96 -9.83
C LEU A 64 -20.63 15.78 -10.43
N ARG A 65 -21.87 16.03 -10.86
CA ARG A 65 -22.68 15.01 -11.55
C ARG A 65 -22.03 14.63 -12.88
N SER A 66 -21.57 15.62 -13.66
CA SER A 66 -20.92 15.38 -14.95
C SER A 66 -19.63 14.56 -14.84
N LEU A 67 -18.83 14.77 -13.78
CA LEU A 67 -17.62 13.96 -13.52
C LEU A 67 -17.91 12.46 -13.28
N GLY A 68 -19.13 12.14 -12.81
CA GLY A 68 -19.59 10.76 -12.65
C GLY A 68 -20.10 10.13 -13.96
N GLN A 69 -20.41 10.95 -14.95
CA GLN A 69 -21.00 10.55 -16.24
C GLN A 69 -19.97 10.53 -17.38
N GLU A 70 -18.73 10.96 -17.14
CA GLU A 70 -17.66 10.87 -18.16
C GLU A 70 -17.46 9.40 -18.61
N THR A 71 -17.05 9.21 -19.85
CA THR A 71 -16.76 7.89 -20.41
C THR A 71 -15.25 7.78 -20.71
N PRO A 72 -14.49 6.97 -19.96
CA PRO A 72 -14.89 6.18 -18.78
C PRO A 72 -15.15 7.05 -17.54
N PRO A 73 -16.01 6.63 -16.59
CA PRO A 73 -16.35 7.41 -15.42
C PRO A 73 -15.14 7.60 -14.51
N LEU A 74 -15.01 8.78 -13.95
CA LEU A 74 -13.93 9.06 -12.98
C LEU A 74 -14.17 8.32 -11.67
N THR A 75 -13.11 7.71 -11.14
CA THR A 75 -13.14 7.10 -9.80
C THR A 75 -13.43 8.16 -8.72
N ASN A 76 -13.96 7.75 -7.57
CA ASN A 76 -14.17 8.62 -6.41
C ASN A 76 -12.88 9.36 -6.04
N ARG A 77 -11.74 8.67 -6.06
CA ARG A 77 -10.42 9.26 -5.79
C ARG A 77 -10.11 10.40 -6.77
N SER A 78 -10.34 10.20 -8.07
CA SER A 78 -10.09 11.23 -9.09
C SER A 78 -11.04 12.40 -8.94
N ARG A 79 -12.34 12.14 -8.68
CA ARG A 79 -13.33 13.19 -8.42
C ARG A 79 -12.97 14.03 -7.18
N ARG A 80 -12.60 13.36 -6.07
CA ARG A 80 -12.14 14.06 -4.86
C ARG A 80 -10.92 14.94 -5.14
N ALA A 81 -9.97 14.44 -5.90
CA ALA A 81 -8.78 15.17 -6.24
C ALA A 81 -9.06 16.41 -7.10
N CYS A 82 -9.94 16.31 -8.09
CA CYS A 82 -10.39 17.47 -8.87
C CYS A 82 -11.08 18.51 -7.97
N LEU A 83 -11.99 18.07 -7.10
CA LEU A 83 -12.67 18.96 -6.15
C LEU A 83 -11.71 19.65 -5.20
N MET A 84 -10.73 18.93 -4.65
CA MET A 84 -9.72 19.53 -3.76
C MET A 84 -8.92 20.63 -4.46
N CYS A 85 -8.55 20.41 -5.73
CA CYS A 85 -7.81 21.39 -6.51
C CYS A 85 -8.65 22.64 -6.76
N VAL A 86 -9.87 22.46 -7.25
CA VAL A 86 -10.78 23.59 -7.56
C VAL A 86 -11.18 24.32 -6.29
N ARG A 87 -11.50 23.62 -5.20
CA ARG A 87 -11.82 24.22 -3.91
C ARG A 87 -10.70 25.12 -3.42
N ARG A 88 -9.46 24.60 -3.39
CA ARG A 88 -8.32 25.38 -2.92
C ARG A 88 -8.14 26.65 -3.75
N LEU A 89 -8.26 26.57 -5.08
CA LEU A 89 -8.14 27.75 -5.94
C LEU A 89 -9.25 28.76 -5.69
N LEU A 90 -10.49 28.29 -5.48
CA LEU A 90 -11.62 29.18 -5.14
C LEU A 90 -11.40 29.85 -3.78
N ASP A 91 -10.97 29.08 -2.76
CA ASP A 91 -10.68 29.61 -1.42
C ASP A 91 -9.53 30.66 -1.47
N ASP A 92 -8.46 30.37 -2.25
CA ASP A 92 -7.35 31.32 -2.47
C ASP A 92 -7.82 32.59 -3.20
N LEU A 93 -8.70 32.45 -4.22
CA LEU A 93 -9.25 33.59 -4.95
C LEU A 93 -10.15 34.46 -4.08
N ILE A 94 -10.98 33.86 -3.22
CA ILE A 94 -11.79 34.59 -2.22
C ILE A 94 -10.90 35.37 -1.27
N SER A 95 -9.84 34.73 -0.78
CA SER A 95 -8.85 35.36 0.11
C SER A 95 -8.12 36.53 -0.56
N ASN A 96 -7.96 36.50 -1.87
CA ASN A 96 -7.38 37.58 -2.70
C ASN A 96 -8.42 38.65 -3.12
N GLY A 97 -9.62 38.64 -2.54
CA GLY A 97 -10.64 39.66 -2.76
C GLY A 97 -11.44 39.52 -4.05
N GLN A 98 -11.40 38.38 -4.74
CA GLN A 98 -12.28 38.12 -5.86
C GLN A 98 -13.74 37.99 -5.39
N PRO A 99 -14.73 38.52 -6.14
CA PRO A 99 -16.13 38.53 -5.73
C PRO A 99 -16.81 37.16 -5.91
N LEU A 100 -16.27 36.14 -5.28
CA LEU A 100 -16.79 34.76 -5.26
C LEU A 100 -17.59 34.53 -3.98
N ALA A 101 -18.65 33.74 -4.07
CA ALA A 101 -19.37 33.31 -2.88
C ALA A 101 -18.53 32.35 -2.03
N GLU A 102 -18.60 32.49 -0.71
CA GLU A 102 -17.98 31.54 0.21
C GLU A 102 -18.72 30.20 0.20
N GLY A 103 -18.00 29.13 0.52
CA GLY A 103 -18.61 27.81 0.67
C GLY A 103 -19.13 27.18 -0.61
N LEU A 104 -18.60 27.53 -1.78
CA LEU A 104 -18.98 26.93 -3.04
C LEU A 104 -18.81 25.40 -3.06
N ILE A 105 -17.75 24.88 -2.42
CA ILE A 105 -17.48 23.44 -2.29
C ILE A 105 -17.43 23.09 -0.81
N LEU A 106 -18.40 22.34 -0.33
CA LEU A 106 -18.51 21.90 1.06
C LEU A 106 -17.84 20.55 1.28
N ARG A 107 -17.58 20.21 2.54
CA ARG A 107 -17.02 18.91 2.91
C ARG A 107 -17.90 17.73 2.49
N GLN A 108 -19.21 17.89 2.54
CA GLN A 108 -20.19 16.89 2.13
C GLN A 108 -20.24 16.61 0.63
N ASP A 109 -19.69 17.50 -0.22
CA ASP A 109 -19.66 17.35 -1.67
C ASP A 109 -18.58 16.36 -2.12
N PHE A 110 -17.67 16.01 -1.24
CA PHE A 110 -16.60 15.06 -1.56
C PHE A 110 -17.14 13.63 -1.56
N PRO A 111 -17.07 12.91 -2.68
CA PRO A 111 -17.46 11.50 -2.70
C PRO A 111 -16.63 10.70 -1.68
N PRO A 112 -17.16 9.60 -1.12
CA PRO A 112 -16.43 8.78 -0.16
C PRO A 112 -15.11 8.28 -0.75
N PRO A 113 -14.04 8.21 0.04
CA PRO A 113 -12.77 7.68 -0.45
C PRO A 113 -12.89 6.18 -0.71
N ASP A 114 -12.42 5.74 -1.89
CA ASP A 114 -12.30 4.32 -2.16
C ASP A 114 -11.13 3.75 -1.33
N LEU A 115 -11.36 2.63 -0.67
CA LEU A 115 -10.31 1.88 0.00
C LEU A 115 -9.62 0.96 -1.00
N TYR A 116 -8.45 1.36 -1.46
CA TYR A 116 -7.63 0.53 -2.33
C TYR A 116 -6.65 -0.29 -1.51
N LEU A 117 -6.77 -1.60 -1.59
CA LEU A 117 -5.74 -2.50 -1.09
C LEU A 117 -4.53 -2.50 -2.03
N PRO A 118 -3.31 -2.64 -1.49
CA PRO A 118 -2.13 -2.86 -2.29
C PRO A 118 -2.33 -4.07 -3.21
N LYS A 119 -1.84 -3.95 -4.44
CA LYS A 119 -1.89 -5.05 -5.42
C LYS A 119 -0.45 -5.50 -5.69
N PRO A 120 0.12 -6.38 -4.86
CA PRO A 120 1.42 -6.99 -5.15
C PRO A 120 1.32 -7.87 -6.38
N LEU A 121 2.45 -8.20 -6.97
CA LEU A 121 2.53 -9.25 -7.99
C LEU A 121 2.16 -10.60 -7.38
N SER A 122 1.60 -11.48 -8.18
CA SER A 122 1.49 -12.88 -7.80
C SER A 122 2.91 -13.47 -7.61
N PRO A 123 3.10 -14.46 -6.74
CA PRO A 123 4.42 -15.10 -6.57
C PRO A 123 4.96 -15.67 -7.88
N GLU A 124 4.10 -16.11 -8.77
CA GLU A 124 4.44 -16.65 -10.08
C GLU A 124 4.93 -15.55 -11.03
N ASP A 125 4.15 -14.44 -11.16
CA ASP A 125 4.54 -13.31 -12.00
C ASP A 125 5.83 -12.65 -11.50
N ASP A 126 6.01 -12.53 -10.17
CA ASP A 126 7.23 -11.98 -9.57
C ASP A 126 8.46 -12.85 -9.93
N ARG A 127 8.34 -14.18 -9.85
CA ARG A 127 9.40 -15.12 -10.22
C ARG A 127 9.76 -15.03 -11.69
N ARG A 128 8.75 -15.06 -12.58
CA ARG A 128 8.95 -14.98 -14.04
C ARG A 128 9.60 -13.67 -14.44
N LEU A 129 9.08 -12.55 -13.92
CA LEU A 129 9.65 -11.24 -14.16
C LEU A 129 11.09 -11.14 -13.66
N HIS A 130 11.37 -11.66 -12.46
CA HIS A 130 12.72 -11.68 -11.91
C HIS A 130 13.69 -12.47 -12.81
N GLN A 131 13.31 -13.66 -13.24
CA GLN A 131 14.09 -14.49 -14.15
C GLN A 131 14.36 -13.78 -15.49
N GLN A 132 13.34 -13.16 -16.08
CA GLN A 132 13.47 -12.38 -17.32
C GLN A 132 14.44 -11.21 -17.16
N LEU A 133 14.35 -10.47 -16.05
CA LEU A 133 15.24 -9.33 -15.77
C LEU A 133 16.71 -9.78 -15.60
N CYS A 134 16.94 -10.91 -14.91
CA CYS A 134 18.27 -11.50 -14.78
C CYS A 134 18.85 -11.97 -16.12
N GLN A 135 18.01 -12.51 -17.03
CA GLN A 135 18.43 -12.94 -18.35
C GLN A 135 18.75 -11.75 -19.28
N THR A 136 17.98 -10.67 -19.16
CA THR A 136 18.20 -9.46 -19.97
C THR A 136 19.49 -8.75 -19.57
N ASP A 137 19.76 -8.65 -18.27
CA ASP A 137 20.97 -8.10 -17.65
C ASP A 137 21.50 -6.78 -18.28
N ASP A 138 20.60 -5.91 -18.72
CA ASP A 138 20.94 -4.55 -19.15
C ASP A 138 20.80 -3.52 -18.03
N LEU A 139 21.12 -2.26 -18.31
CA LEU A 139 21.02 -1.15 -17.36
C LEU A 139 19.60 -1.01 -16.75
N HIS A 140 18.58 -1.12 -17.59
CA HIS A 140 17.20 -0.95 -17.15
C HIS A 140 16.68 -2.16 -16.33
N ALA A 141 17.07 -3.37 -16.75
CA ALA A 141 16.73 -4.59 -16.03
C ALA A 141 17.33 -4.57 -14.60
N ASN A 142 18.59 -4.20 -14.47
CA ASN A 142 19.25 -4.07 -13.17
C ASN A 142 18.65 -2.94 -12.32
N ALA A 143 18.24 -1.82 -12.92
CA ALA A 143 17.52 -0.76 -12.21
C ALA A 143 16.14 -1.25 -11.68
N ILE A 144 15.43 -2.09 -12.44
CA ILE A 144 14.16 -2.67 -12.01
C ILE A 144 14.39 -3.72 -10.90
N LEU A 145 15.44 -4.53 -10.99
CA LEU A 145 15.85 -5.44 -9.91
C LEU A 145 16.14 -4.68 -8.62
N LEU A 146 16.84 -3.54 -8.71
CA LEU A 146 17.09 -2.66 -7.57
C LEU A 146 15.81 -2.10 -6.95
N LEU A 147 14.85 -1.67 -7.78
CA LEU A 147 13.52 -1.24 -7.33
C LEU A 147 12.80 -2.33 -6.55
N ARG A 148 12.86 -3.58 -7.06
CA ARG A 148 12.21 -4.73 -6.41
C ARG A 148 12.91 -5.12 -5.10
N ALA A 149 14.23 -5.05 -5.05
CA ALA A 149 15.02 -5.44 -3.88
C ALA A 149 14.92 -4.43 -2.72
N THR A 150 14.67 -3.15 -3.01
CA THR A 150 14.70 -2.06 -2.01
C THR A 150 13.33 -1.46 -1.70
N GLY A 151 12.33 -1.74 -2.52
CA GLY A 151 11.01 -1.14 -2.41
C GLY A 151 10.99 0.38 -2.60
N MET A 152 12.06 0.99 -3.10
CA MET A 152 12.09 2.44 -3.36
C MET A 152 11.13 2.84 -4.49
N ARG A 153 10.79 4.12 -4.57
CA ARG A 153 9.99 4.64 -5.68
C ARG A 153 10.85 4.80 -6.93
N ILE A 154 10.28 4.59 -8.11
CA ILE A 154 10.99 4.78 -9.39
C ILE A 154 11.66 6.16 -9.49
N GLY A 155 11.00 7.22 -9.03
CA GLY A 155 11.59 8.56 -9.02
C GLY A 155 12.75 8.74 -8.03
N GLU A 156 12.82 7.93 -6.98
CA GLU A 156 13.97 7.87 -6.05
C GLU A 156 15.13 7.11 -6.72
N CYS A 157 14.85 5.98 -7.34
CA CYS A 157 15.84 5.20 -8.10
C CYS A 157 16.52 6.02 -9.18
N LEU A 158 15.75 6.78 -9.95
CA LEU A 158 16.26 7.67 -10.99
C LEU A 158 17.15 8.80 -10.44
N ARG A 159 17.13 9.08 -9.14
CA ARG A 159 17.96 10.10 -8.49
C ARG A 159 19.13 9.53 -7.71
N LEU A 160 19.37 8.23 -7.79
CA LEU A 160 20.55 7.64 -7.18
C LEU A 160 21.83 8.18 -7.85
N GLN A 161 22.82 8.43 -7.02
CA GLN A 161 24.17 8.81 -7.44
C GLN A 161 25.10 7.59 -7.38
N THR A 162 26.23 7.65 -8.04
CA THR A 162 27.22 6.56 -8.06
C THR A 162 27.77 6.22 -6.68
N ASN A 163 27.80 7.18 -5.76
CA ASN A 163 28.23 7.03 -4.38
C ASN A 163 27.11 6.65 -3.41
N CYS A 164 26.00 6.10 -3.93
CA CYS A 164 24.82 5.79 -3.11
C CYS A 164 25.05 4.64 -2.09
N LEU A 165 26.07 3.81 -2.28
CA LEU A 165 26.43 2.77 -1.32
C LEU A 165 27.47 3.28 -0.33
N ARG A 166 27.22 3.04 0.97
CA ARG A 166 28.18 3.35 2.03
C ARG A 166 28.29 2.20 3.01
N HIS A 167 29.49 1.99 3.49
CA HIS A 167 29.76 1.11 4.61
C HIS A 167 29.41 1.84 5.92
N LEU A 168 28.61 1.23 6.78
CA LEU A 168 28.14 1.86 8.02
C LEU A 168 29.09 1.69 9.20
N SER A 169 29.96 0.68 9.17
CA SER A 169 30.95 0.44 10.25
C SER A 169 32.28 1.13 9.93
N PRO A 170 32.89 1.86 10.87
CA PRO A 170 34.25 2.37 10.71
C PRO A 170 35.30 1.26 10.82
N ASN A 171 34.95 0.06 11.24
CA ASN A 171 35.84 -1.06 11.44
C ASN A 171 35.71 -2.04 10.27
N PRO A 172 36.74 -2.20 9.40
CA PRO A 172 36.69 -3.10 8.25
C PRO A 172 36.50 -4.58 8.60
N ASP A 173 36.81 -4.97 9.83
CA ASP A 173 36.70 -6.35 10.32
C ASP A 173 35.26 -6.77 10.70
N HIS A 174 34.33 -5.84 10.81
CA HIS A 174 32.90 -6.13 10.90
C HIS A 174 32.29 -6.20 9.52
N ASP A 175 32.43 -7.36 8.92
CA ASP A 175 31.85 -7.71 7.62
C ASP A 175 30.35 -7.44 7.62
N GLY A 176 29.91 -6.53 6.71
CA GLY A 176 28.58 -6.63 6.16
C GLY A 176 27.55 -5.54 6.45
N GLN A 177 27.85 -4.44 7.13
CA GLN A 177 26.83 -3.37 7.30
C GLN A 177 26.92 -2.30 6.20
N TRP A 178 26.38 -2.62 5.04
CA TRP A 178 26.22 -1.66 3.96
C TRP A 178 24.83 -1.04 3.96
N ALA A 179 24.75 0.21 3.54
CA ALA A 179 23.49 0.89 3.32
C ALA A 179 23.47 1.63 1.98
N LEU A 180 22.31 1.63 1.38
CA LEU A 180 21.99 2.37 0.19
C LEU A 180 21.33 3.70 0.58
N HIS A 181 21.95 4.80 0.20
CA HIS A 181 21.38 6.13 0.37
C HIS A 181 20.29 6.38 -0.67
N VAL A 182 19.06 6.55 -0.23
CA VAL A 182 17.92 6.91 -1.06
C VAL A 182 17.67 8.42 -0.90
N PRO A 183 17.94 9.23 -1.95
CA PRO A 183 17.88 10.67 -1.86
C PRO A 183 16.44 11.19 -1.72
N LEU A 184 16.30 12.44 -1.37
CA LEU A 184 15.02 13.16 -1.23
C LEU A 184 14.07 12.88 -2.39
N GLY A 185 12.96 12.22 -2.07
CA GLY A 185 11.91 11.91 -3.03
C GLY A 185 10.81 12.98 -3.07
N LYS A 186 9.62 12.58 -3.56
CA LYS A 186 8.42 13.43 -3.63
C LYS A 186 7.95 13.90 -2.24
N LEU A 187 8.23 13.13 -1.19
CA LEU A 187 7.81 13.41 0.19
C LEU A 187 8.88 14.13 1.02
N HIS A 188 9.96 14.61 0.41
CA HIS A 188 11.08 15.25 1.09
C HIS A 188 11.65 14.40 2.24
N SER A 189 11.69 13.08 2.06
CA SER A 189 12.33 12.14 2.99
C SER A 189 13.54 11.49 2.33
N GLU A 190 14.67 11.71 2.92
CA GLU A 190 15.93 11.02 2.65
C GLU A 190 16.05 9.86 3.64
N ARG A 191 16.62 8.73 3.23
CA ARG A 191 16.77 7.57 4.10
C ARG A 191 17.90 6.65 3.67
N TRP A 192 18.34 5.85 4.61
CA TRP A 192 19.26 4.75 4.40
C TRP A 192 18.48 3.44 4.39
N VAL A 193 18.69 2.62 3.38
CA VAL A 193 18.12 1.27 3.27
C VAL A 193 19.27 0.28 3.43
N PRO A 194 19.18 -0.70 4.34
CA PRO A 194 20.19 -1.75 4.45
C PRO A 194 20.44 -2.41 3.11
N ALA A 195 21.71 -2.61 2.76
CA ALA A 195 22.11 -3.20 1.50
C ALA A 195 22.86 -4.51 1.75
N ASP A 196 22.25 -5.61 1.39
CA ASP A 196 22.85 -6.93 1.36
C ASP A 196 23.77 -7.12 0.14
N ASP A 197 24.41 -8.27 0.04
CA ASP A 197 25.30 -8.60 -1.06
C ASP A 197 24.61 -8.51 -2.42
N ARG A 198 23.34 -8.90 -2.48
CA ARG A 198 22.55 -8.84 -3.71
C ARG A 198 22.34 -7.40 -4.18
N ILE A 199 21.99 -6.50 -3.27
CA ILE A 199 21.83 -5.06 -3.61
C ILE A 199 23.17 -4.49 -4.05
N ARG A 200 24.28 -4.86 -3.36
CA ARG A 200 25.64 -4.43 -3.75
C ARG A 200 26.00 -4.90 -5.15
N GLN A 201 25.76 -6.19 -5.48
CA GLN A 201 26.00 -6.75 -6.80
C GLN A 201 25.19 -6.05 -7.90
N ILE A 202 23.90 -5.79 -7.66
CA ILE A 202 23.04 -5.07 -8.62
C ILE A 202 23.62 -3.66 -8.88
N VAL A 203 24.00 -2.92 -7.83
CA VAL A 203 24.57 -1.57 -7.99
C VAL A 203 25.92 -1.64 -8.73
N ALA A 204 26.77 -2.60 -8.42
CA ALA A 204 28.05 -2.80 -9.12
C ALA A 204 27.79 -3.13 -10.61
N ARG A 205 26.79 -3.94 -10.91
CA ARG A 205 26.40 -4.26 -12.28
C ARG A 205 25.89 -3.03 -13.04
N ILE A 206 25.04 -2.21 -12.38
CA ILE A 206 24.61 -0.92 -12.96
C ILE A 206 25.80 -0.02 -13.26
N LEU A 207 26.77 0.08 -12.35
CA LEU A 207 28.00 0.86 -12.54
C LEU A 207 28.82 0.37 -13.74
N ALA A 208 28.87 -0.94 -13.98
CA ALA A 208 29.55 -1.52 -15.13
C ALA A 208 28.83 -1.28 -16.48
N LEU A 209 27.49 -1.17 -16.44
CA LEU A 209 26.64 -1.04 -17.64
C LEU A 209 26.32 0.42 -18.01
N ARG A 210 26.51 1.36 -17.06
CA ARG A 210 26.16 2.76 -17.28
C ARG A 210 27.09 3.41 -18.31
N GLY A 211 26.54 4.40 -19.04
CA GLY A 211 27.34 5.24 -19.93
C GLY A 211 28.36 6.08 -19.16
N THR A 212 29.58 6.12 -19.68
CA THR A 212 30.71 6.89 -19.12
C THR A 212 30.92 8.22 -19.84
N VAL A 213 30.23 8.44 -20.95
CA VAL A 213 30.35 9.69 -21.76
C VAL A 213 29.82 10.85 -20.94
N ALA A 214 30.60 11.92 -20.85
CA ALA A 214 30.21 13.18 -20.24
C ALA A 214 29.03 13.79 -21.00
N CYS A 215 27.92 14.11 -20.28
CA CYS A 215 26.79 14.80 -20.91
C CYS A 215 27.19 16.25 -21.26
N PRO A 216 26.95 16.74 -22.49
CA PRO A 216 27.26 18.09 -22.87
C PRO A 216 26.37 19.17 -22.23
N GLN A 217 25.36 18.80 -21.48
CA GLN A 217 24.45 19.76 -20.87
C GLN A 217 24.93 20.20 -19.48
N PRO A 218 24.91 21.52 -19.17
CA PRO A 218 25.49 22.10 -17.96
C PRO A 218 24.77 21.78 -16.65
N ASP A 219 23.66 21.04 -16.67
CA ASP A 219 22.82 20.77 -15.49
C ASP A 219 23.19 19.50 -14.69
N SER A 220 24.37 18.94 -14.95
CA SER A 220 24.78 17.65 -14.40
C SER A 220 26.07 17.66 -13.59
N SER A 221 26.14 18.50 -12.54
CA SER A 221 27.15 18.32 -11.47
C SER A 221 26.96 17.02 -10.68
N ALA A 222 25.79 16.38 -10.79
CA ALA A 222 25.50 15.14 -10.10
C ALA A 222 25.85 13.92 -10.97
N ASP A 223 26.71 13.04 -10.43
CA ASP A 223 27.06 11.78 -11.08
C ASP A 223 25.96 10.72 -10.84
N TRP A 224 24.96 10.74 -11.72
CA TRP A 224 23.79 9.84 -11.64
C TRP A 224 24.17 8.38 -11.87
N LEU A 225 23.66 7.49 -11.02
CA LEU A 225 23.85 6.04 -11.15
C LEU A 225 23.27 5.53 -12.48
N LEU A 226 22.05 5.95 -12.83
CA LEU A 226 21.36 5.53 -14.04
C LEU A 226 21.59 6.52 -15.18
N ARG A 227 22.62 6.24 -15.97
CA ARG A 227 23.01 7.02 -17.14
C ARG A 227 23.05 6.14 -18.38
N GLU A 228 22.39 6.58 -19.43
CA GLU A 228 22.38 5.91 -20.74
C GLU A 228 23.77 5.97 -21.40
N PRO A 229 24.05 5.13 -22.41
CA PRO A 229 25.31 5.19 -23.14
C PRO A 229 25.60 6.53 -23.80
N ASP A 230 24.58 7.30 -24.16
CA ASP A 230 24.70 8.66 -24.72
C ASP A 230 24.96 9.74 -23.65
N GLY A 231 25.21 9.36 -22.41
CA GLY A 231 25.48 10.24 -21.30
C GLY A 231 24.24 10.87 -20.66
N ARG A 232 23.06 10.69 -21.22
CA ARG A 232 21.82 11.25 -20.67
C ARG A 232 21.35 10.42 -19.47
N ARG A 233 20.64 11.08 -18.58
CA ARG A 233 19.97 10.41 -17.46
C ARG A 233 18.82 9.55 -17.96
N VAL A 234 18.67 8.33 -17.41
CA VAL A 234 17.52 7.47 -17.70
C VAL A 234 16.23 8.19 -17.31
N SER A 235 15.27 8.25 -18.23
CA SER A 235 13.98 8.89 -17.99
C SER A 235 13.00 7.95 -17.31
N TYR A 236 12.00 8.53 -16.61
CA TYR A 236 10.90 7.76 -16.04
C TYR A 236 10.20 6.89 -17.08
N GLN A 237 9.96 7.45 -18.26
CA GLN A 237 9.22 6.76 -19.32
C GLN A 237 10.01 5.56 -19.87
N ARG A 238 11.33 5.70 -20.05
CA ARG A 238 12.19 4.59 -20.51
C ARG A 238 12.18 3.44 -19.49
N LEU A 239 12.37 3.73 -18.21
CA LEU A 239 12.38 2.68 -17.18
C LEU A 239 11.01 2.02 -17.01
N TRP A 240 9.93 2.81 -17.14
CA TRP A 240 8.56 2.26 -17.14
C TRP A 240 8.32 1.35 -18.34
N GLN A 241 8.78 1.75 -19.53
CA GLN A 241 8.64 0.96 -20.76
C GLN A 241 9.46 -0.33 -20.69
N ALA A 242 10.69 -0.26 -20.17
CA ALA A 242 11.53 -1.44 -19.93
C ALA A 242 10.83 -2.45 -19.01
N LEU A 243 10.23 -2.00 -17.91
CA LEU A 243 9.44 -2.85 -17.03
C LEU A 243 8.24 -3.48 -17.75
N ALA A 244 7.49 -2.70 -18.53
CA ALA A 244 6.33 -3.19 -19.27
C ALA A 244 6.74 -4.24 -20.32
N ASN A 245 7.86 -4.03 -21.01
CA ASN A 245 8.41 -4.97 -21.97
C ASN A 245 8.90 -6.26 -21.27
N ALA A 246 9.67 -6.14 -20.20
CA ALA A 246 10.14 -7.28 -19.42
C ALA A 246 8.96 -8.14 -18.91
N ALA A 247 7.92 -7.50 -18.37
CA ALA A 247 6.72 -8.21 -17.91
C ALA A 247 5.98 -8.95 -19.04
N ARG A 248 5.93 -8.36 -20.22
CA ARG A 248 5.34 -8.99 -21.41
C ARG A 248 6.16 -10.20 -21.87
N HIS A 249 7.48 -10.07 -21.97
CA HIS A 249 8.37 -11.17 -22.33
C HIS A 249 8.38 -12.30 -21.29
N ALA A 250 8.23 -11.94 -20.01
CA ALA A 250 8.09 -12.90 -18.93
C ALA A 250 6.73 -13.64 -18.93
N GLY A 251 5.78 -13.24 -19.76
CA GLY A 251 4.43 -13.82 -19.78
C GLY A 251 3.64 -13.55 -18.51
N CYS A 252 3.81 -12.36 -17.88
CA CYS A 252 3.01 -11.98 -16.73
C CYS A 252 1.53 -11.87 -17.07
N SER A 253 0.68 -12.30 -16.16
CA SER A 253 -0.77 -12.37 -16.35
C SER A 253 -1.45 -11.01 -16.54
N ALA A 254 -0.83 -9.93 -16.05
CA ALA A 254 -1.33 -8.57 -16.16
C ALA A 254 -0.19 -7.55 -16.36
N ALA A 255 -0.56 -6.36 -16.83
CA ALA A 255 0.38 -5.25 -16.99
C ALA A 255 1.01 -4.87 -15.63
N VAL A 256 2.33 -4.96 -15.55
CA VAL A 256 3.10 -4.65 -14.34
C VAL A 256 3.42 -3.15 -14.30
N ARG A 257 3.20 -2.56 -13.13
CA ARG A 257 3.49 -1.13 -12.88
C ARG A 257 4.61 -0.97 -11.85
N PRO A 258 5.43 0.08 -11.92
CA PRO A 258 6.53 0.28 -10.96
C PRO A 258 6.09 0.28 -9.49
N HIS A 259 4.89 0.78 -9.22
CA HIS A 259 4.37 0.81 -7.85
C HIS A 259 4.01 -0.58 -7.30
N GLN A 260 3.71 -1.56 -8.20
CA GLN A 260 3.51 -2.95 -7.80
C GLN A 260 4.80 -3.60 -7.30
N MET A 261 5.96 -3.25 -7.86
CA MET A 261 7.27 -3.73 -7.35
C MET A 261 7.43 -3.37 -5.87
N ARG A 262 7.10 -2.14 -5.52
CA ARG A 262 7.11 -1.66 -4.13
C ARG A 262 6.05 -2.33 -3.26
N HIS A 263 4.84 -2.56 -3.79
CA HIS A 263 3.80 -3.30 -3.07
C HIS A 263 4.22 -4.75 -2.80
N THR A 264 4.87 -5.39 -3.78
CA THR A 264 5.39 -6.76 -3.64
C THR A 264 6.47 -6.81 -2.56
N PHE A 265 7.46 -5.91 -2.61
CA PHE A 265 8.47 -5.78 -1.56
C PHE A 265 7.85 -5.59 -0.17
N ALA A 266 6.95 -4.62 -0.03
CA ALA A 266 6.34 -4.31 1.25
C ALA A 266 5.52 -5.48 1.82
N SER A 267 4.71 -6.13 0.99
CA SER A 267 3.91 -7.30 1.40
C SER A 267 4.79 -8.49 1.77
N GLU A 268 5.91 -8.67 1.08
CA GLU A 268 6.89 -9.70 1.41
C GLU A 268 7.58 -9.43 2.76
N MET A 269 8.04 -8.20 3.00
CA MET A 269 8.66 -7.80 4.27
C MET A 269 7.69 -8.00 5.45
N VAL A 270 6.40 -7.65 5.30
CA VAL A 270 5.39 -7.93 6.33
C VAL A 270 5.26 -9.43 6.57
N ARG A 271 5.17 -10.26 5.52
CA ARG A 271 5.09 -11.73 5.65
C ARG A 271 6.32 -12.33 6.35
N LEU A 272 7.48 -11.74 6.13
CA LEU A 272 8.74 -12.15 6.78
C LEU A 272 8.87 -11.63 8.21
N GLY A 273 7.91 -10.86 8.71
CA GLY A 273 7.86 -10.40 10.09
C GLY A 273 8.64 -9.12 10.37
N VAL A 274 8.95 -8.33 9.33
CA VAL A 274 9.51 -7.00 9.53
C VAL A 274 8.47 -6.12 10.22
N SER A 275 8.85 -5.46 11.32
CA SER A 275 7.93 -4.61 12.07
C SER A 275 7.43 -3.43 11.24
N LEU A 276 6.20 -2.99 11.47
CA LEU A 276 5.61 -1.87 10.73
C LEU A 276 6.39 -0.56 10.86
N PRO A 277 6.96 -0.20 12.05
CA PRO A 277 7.86 0.95 12.15
C PRO A 277 9.09 0.82 11.25
N ALA A 278 9.76 -0.34 11.25
CA ALA A 278 10.91 -0.58 10.39
C ALA A 278 10.53 -0.54 8.89
N LEU A 279 9.40 -1.14 8.52
CA LEU A 279 8.90 -1.08 7.15
C LEU A 279 8.53 0.35 6.72
N LYS A 280 7.97 1.15 7.63
CA LYS A 280 7.70 2.58 7.38
C LYS A 280 8.98 3.32 7.02
N GLU A 281 10.06 3.12 7.77
CA GLU A 281 11.37 3.74 7.51
C GLU A 281 11.98 3.23 6.21
N LEU A 282 11.99 1.91 5.96
CA LEU A 282 12.48 1.31 4.71
C LEU A 282 11.78 1.91 3.47
N LEU A 283 10.46 2.08 3.56
CA LEU A 283 9.67 2.64 2.47
C LEU A 283 9.72 4.18 2.41
N GLY A 284 10.15 4.87 3.46
CA GLY A 284 10.08 6.32 3.56
C GLY A 284 8.63 6.82 3.54
N HIS A 285 7.75 6.20 4.32
CA HIS A 285 6.39 6.67 4.51
C HIS A 285 6.35 7.74 5.60
N ARG A 286 5.78 8.89 5.30
CA ARG A 286 5.61 9.97 6.26
C ARG A 286 4.63 9.59 7.38
N ASP A 287 3.56 8.87 7.03
CA ASP A 287 2.50 8.44 7.94
C ASP A 287 2.46 6.92 8.01
N ILE A 288 2.41 6.36 9.22
CA ILE A 288 2.31 4.92 9.46
C ILE A 288 1.07 4.31 8.81
N ARG A 289 -0.02 5.08 8.66
CA ARG A 289 -1.24 4.65 7.97
C ARG A 289 -0.99 4.19 6.54
N MET A 290 0.03 4.75 5.87
CA MET A 290 0.45 4.31 4.54
C MET A 290 1.07 2.90 4.55
N THR A 291 1.59 2.46 5.70
CA THR A 291 2.18 1.13 5.88
C THR A 291 1.15 0.13 6.38
N MET A 292 0.17 0.59 7.17
CA MET A 292 -0.91 -0.26 7.71
C MET A 292 -1.72 -0.98 6.63
N VAL A 293 -1.80 -0.41 5.42
CA VAL A 293 -2.53 -1.04 4.30
C VAL A 293 -1.96 -2.41 3.90
N TYR A 294 -0.69 -2.69 4.19
CA TYR A 294 -0.07 -3.98 3.90
C TYR A 294 -0.47 -5.06 4.91
N VAL A 295 -0.84 -4.68 6.13
CA VAL A 295 -1.35 -5.63 7.14
C VAL A 295 -2.68 -6.24 6.69
N ALA A 296 -3.55 -5.43 6.10
CA ALA A 296 -4.85 -5.92 5.60
C ALA A 296 -4.72 -7.01 4.51
N VAL A 297 -3.58 -7.04 3.79
CA VAL A 297 -3.31 -8.04 2.75
C VAL A 297 -2.75 -9.35 3.35
N THR A 298 -2.22 -9.30 4.58
CA THR A 298 -1.53 -10.43 5.24
C THR A 298 -2.31 -11.01 6.42
N GLN A 299 -3.59 -10.65 6.59
CA GLN A 299 -4.42 -11.03 7.77
C GLN A 299 -4.57 -12.54 8.04
N ASN A 300 -4.13 -13.41 7.14
CA ASN A 300 -4.14 -14.87 7.39
C ASN A 300 -3.06 -15.35 8.37
N ASP A 301 -2.31 -14.46 9.00
CA ASP A 301 -1.11 -14.80 9.78
C ASP A 301 -1.21 -14.53 11.28
N LEU A 302 -2.37 -14.12 11.84
CA LEU A 302 -2.50 -13.83 13.28
C LEU A 302 -2.09 -15.04 14.15
N GLN A 303 -2.53 -16.24 13.78
CA GLN A 303 -2.14 -17.45 14.47
C GLN A 303 -0.64 -17.74 14.36
N ARG A 304 -0.08 -17.53 13.17
CA ARG A 304 1.37 -17.73 12.92
C ARG A 304 2.22 -16.73 13.70
N GLU A 305 1.82 -15.47 13.74
CA GLU A 305 2.42 -14.41 14.55
C GLU A 305 2.38 -14.74 16.04
N PHE A 306 1.23 -15.18 16.53
CA PHE A 306 1.05 -15.60 17.93
C PHE A 306 1.95 -16.80 18.26
N HIS A 307 2.01 -17.81 17.41
CA HIS A 307 2.88 -18.98 17.63
C HIS A 307 4.35 -18.62 17.60
N ARG A 308 4.79 -17.73 16.68
CA ARG A 308 6.17 -17.23 16.65
C ARG A 308 6.53 -16.48 17.93
N ALA A 309 5.66 -15.58 18.39
CA ALA A 309 5.86 -14.84 19.62
C ALA A 309 5.96 -15.79 20.83
N ARG A 310 5.08 -16.81 20.90
CA ARG A 310 5.11 -17.84 21.93
C ARG A 310 6.40 -18.66 21.89
N GLN A 311 6.85 -19.08 20.72
CA GLN A 311 8.12 -19.78 20.54
C GLN A 311 9.34 -18.94 20.92
N ALA A 312 9.34 -17.65 20.59
CA ALA A 312 10.39 -16.74 21.02
C ALA A 312 10.38 -16.55 22.54
N LEU A 313 9.21 -16.43 23.16
CA LEU A 313 9.05 -16.32 24.60
C LEU A 313 9.56 -17.58 25.33
N SER A 314 9.26 -18.78 24.83
CA SER A 314 9.73 -20.05 25.40
C SER A 314 11.24 -20.24 25.28
N ARG A 315 11.90 -19.59 24.34
CA ARG A 315 13.38 -19.58 24.23
C ARG A 315 14.04 -18.58 25.19
N LEU A 316 13.34 -17.50 25.53
CA LEU A 316 13.85 -16.45 26.44
C LEU A 316 13.57 -16.78 27.91
N HIS A 317 12.48 -17.47 28.19
CA HIS A 317 12.08 -17.87 29.52
C HIS A 317 11.72 -19.35 29.46
N SER A 318 12.42 -20.19 30.24
CA SER A 318 11.93 -21.52 30.57
C SER A 318 10.65 -21.34 31.41
N ILE A 319 9.50 -21.27 30.73
CA ILE A 319 8.21 -21.34 31.40
C ILE A 319 8.18 -22.72 32.03
N PRO A 320 8.07 -22.86 33.35
CA PRO A 320 7.84 -24.17 33.95
C PRO A 320 6.66 -24.81 33.23
N GLU A 321 6.85 -25.96 32.64
CA GLU A 321 5.73 -26.73 32.14
C GLU A 321 4.76 -26.87 33.30
N LEU A 322 3.62 -26.19 33.19
CA LEU A 322 2.51 -26.52 34.07
C LEU A 322 2.34 -28.03 33.91
N PRO A 323 2.43 -28.82 34.99
CA PRO A 323 2.19 -30.22 34.89
C PRO A 323 0.74 -30.36 34.35
N ILE A 324 0.65 -30.57 33.05
CA ILE A 324 -0.58 -31.07 32.47
C ILE A 324 -0.65 -32.43 33.10
N HIS A 325 -1.39 -32.52 34.20
CA HIS A 325 -1.85 -33.81 34.70
C HIS A 325 -2.65 -34.40 33.54
N GLN A 326 -1.97 -35.05 32.62
CA GLN A 326 -2.58 -36.13 31.89
C GLN A 326 -2.82 -37.15 32.97
N PRO A 327 -4.10 -37.41 33.33
CA PRO A 327 -4.33 -38.53 34.18
C PRO A 327 -3.67 -39.72 33.48
N PRO A 328 -2.90 -40.56 34.21
CA PRO A 328 -2.31 -41.74 33.61
C PRO A 328 -3.46 -42.41 32.83
N ILE A 329 -3.18 -42.87 31.61
CA ILE A 329 -4.08 -43.71 30.84
C ILE A 329 -4.10 -45.07 31.58
N THR A 330 -4.62 -45.03 32.79
CA THR A 330 -5.12 -46.22 33.49
C THR A 330 -6.38 -46.61 32.75
N SER A 331 -6.48 -47.87 32.47
CA SER A 331 -7.61 -48.55 31.83
C SER A 331 -8.93 -47.77 31.99
N PRO A 332 -9.72 -47.58 30.94
CA PRO A 332 -10.96 -46.78 30.98
C PRO A 332 -11.85 -47.30 32.07
N ASN A 333 -11.80 -46.66 33.24
CA ASN A 333 -12.73 -46.95 34.32
C ASN A 333 -13.98 -46.08 34.17
N ILE A 334 -15.11 -46.56 34.65
CA ILE A 334 -16.43 -45.90 34.53
C ILE A 334 -16.40 -44.43 34.95
N PRO A 335 -15.69 -43.98 36.01
CA PRO A 335 -15.58 -42.59 36.40
C PRO A 335 -14.93 -41.69 35.34
N VAL A 336 -14.00 -42.18 34.53
CA VAL A 336 -13.37 -41.42 33.42
C VAL A 336 -14.36 -41.26 32.28
N VAL A 337 -15.11 -42.31 31.96
CA VAL A 337 -16.16 -42.27 30.93
C VAL A 337 -17.28 -41.31 31.34
N LEU A 338 -17.74 -41.32 32.57
CA LEU A 338 -18.76 -40.41 33.10
C LEU A 338 -18.32 -38.95 33.01
N ARG A 339 -17.05 -38.64 33.35
CA ARG A 339 -16.50 -37.27 33.16
C ARG A 339 -16.45 -36.84 31.69
N SER A 340 -16.10 -37.75 30.81
CA SER A 340 -16.08 -37.47 29.36
C SER A 340 -17.47 -37.21 28.81
N LEU A 341 -18.46 -37.96 29.23
CA LEU A 341 -19.88 -37.76 28.88
C LEU A 341 -20.40 -36.40 29.38
N ALA A 342 -20.10 -36.04 30.63
CA ALA A 342 -20.46 -34.75 31.20
C ALA A 342 -19.82 -33.57 30.43
N SER A 343 -18.55 -33.66 30.05
CA SER A 343 -17.86 -32.65 29.24
C SER A 343 -18.46 -32.52 27.84
N THR A 344 -18.77 -33.65 27.20
CA THR A 344 -19.39 -33.66 25.86
C THR A 344 -20.80 -33.05 25.89
N ARG A 345 -21.59 -33.35 26.94
CA ARG A 345 -22.89 -32.75 27.16
C ARG A 345 -22.80 -31.23 27.33
N HIS A 346 -21.82 -30.74 28.12
CA HIS A 346 -21.60 -29.31 28.31
C HIS A 346 -21.29 -28.60 26.99
N LEU A 347 -20.44 -29.19 26.16
CA LEU A 347 -20.11 -28.67 24.84
C LEU A 347 -21.33 -28.62 23.91
N LEU A 348 -22.16 -29.66 23.91
CA LEU A 348 -23.40 -29.67 23.13
C LEU A 348 -24.36 -28.55 23.55
N GLU A 349 -24.47 -28.32 24.87
CA GLU A 349 -25.30 -27.24 25.41
C GLU A 349 -24.76 -25.85 25.05
N MET A 350 -23.43 -25.63 25.08
CA MET A 350 -22.80 -24.37 24.62
C MET A 350 -23.08 -24.13 23.15
N VAL A 351 -22.89 -25.15 22.29
CA VAL A 351 -23.17 -25.03 20.85
C VAL A 351 -24.65 -24.76 20.61
N ARG A 352 -25.55 -25.41 21.38
CA ARG A 352 -27.01 -25.19 21.29
C ARG A 352 -27.39 -23.72 21.55
N ARG A 353 -26.72 -23.06 22.50
CA ARG A 353 -26.99 -21.65 22.84
C ARG A 353 -26.54 -20.66 21.74
N GLN A 354 -25.57 -21.04 20.94
CA GLN A 354 -25.02 -20.19 19.87
C GLN A 354 -25.74 -20.32 18.52
N LEU A 355 -26.62 -21.33 18.39
CA LEU A 355 -27.30 -21.59 17.12
C LEU A 355 -28.71 -20.94 17.10
N GLU A 356 -29.01 -20.26 15.99
CA GLU A 356 -30.32 -19.63 15.74
C GLU A 356 -31.35 -20.61 15.16
N ASN A 357 -30.89 -21.73 14.58
CA ASN A 357 -31.78 -22.70 13.92
C ASN A 357 -32.47 -23.62 14.91
N ASP A 358 -33.77 -23.42 15.12
CA ASP A 358 -34.59 -24.18 16.05
C ASP A 358 -34.63 -25.70 15.82
N LYS A 359 -34.54 -26.13 14.56
CA LYS A 359 -34.56 -27.56 14.22
C LYS A 359 -33.28 -28.26 14.70
N VAL A 360 -32.13 -27.55 14.54
CA VAL A 360 -30.83 -28.04 15.01
C VAL A 360 -30.75 -27.98 16.54
N ARG A 361 -31.26 -26.92 17.18
CA ARG A 361 -31.32 -26.78 18.64
C ARG A 361 -32.11 -27.94 19.30
N ARG A 362 -33.27 -28.33 18.74
CA ARG A 362 -34.06 -29.49 19.22
C ARG A 362 -33.28 -30.80 19.03
N LYS A 363 -32.53 -30.96 17.94
CA LYS A 363 -31.72 -32.17 17.70
C LYS A 363 -30.58 -32.27 18.72
N LEU A 364 -29.88 -31.18 19.02
CA LEU A 364 -28.83 -31.14 20.04
C LEU A 364 -29.37 -31.39 21.45
N ALA A 365 -30.55 -30.85 21.80
CA ALA A 365 -31.20 -31.15 23.08
C ALA A 365 -31.52 -32.64 23.26
N ARG A 366 -31.99 -33.30 22.19
CA ARG A 366 -32.24 -34.76 22.23
C ARG A 366 -30.94 -35.55 22.41
N LEU A 367 -29.84 -35.11 21.80
CA LEU A 367 -28.53 -35.75 21.97
C LEU A 367 -27.99 -35.56 23.39
N ALA A 368 -28.12 -34.37 23.97
CA ALA A 368 -27.73 -34.10 25.35
C ALA A 368 -28.50 -34.97 26.34
N ASN A 369 -29.84 -35.10 26.17
CA ASN A 369 -30.68 -35.99 27.00
C ASN A 369 -30.34 -37.47 26.86
N ARG A 370 -29.85 -37.91 25.66
CA ARG A 370 -29.35 -39.28 25.47
C ARG A 370 -28.06 -39.53 26.23
N LEU A 371 -27.15 -38.56 26.26
CA LEU A 371 -25.91 -38.65 27.04
C LEU A 371 -26.19 -38.73 28.53
N ASP A 372 -27.20 -37.98 29.03
CA ASP A 372 -27.63 -38.08 30.45
C ASP A 372 -28.18 -39.48 30.79
N LYS A 373 -28.97 -40.10 29.90
CA LYS A 373 -29.46 -41.47 30.11
C LYS A 373 -28.30 -42.47 30.13
N ILE A 374 -27.37 -42.38 29.18
CA ILE A 374 -26.19 -43.27 29.15
C ILE A 374 -25.34 -43.10 30.41
N ALA A 375 -25.15 -41.85 30.88
CA ALA A 375 -24.44 -41.60 32.13
C ALA A 375 -25.14 -42.21 33.35
N ALA A 376 -26.46 -42.11 33.44
CA ALA A 376 -27.25 -42.71 34.51
C ALA A 376 -27.22 -44.25 34.48
N GLU A 377 -27.28 -44.88 33.30
CA GLU A 377 -27.14 -46.32 33.13
C GLU A 377 -25.73 -46.80 33.53
N LEU A 378 -24.67 -46.08 33.17
CA LEU A 378 -23.30 -46.40 33.57
C LEU A 378 -23.08 -46.26 35.10
N ASP A 379 -23.77 -45.31 35.74
CA ASP A 379 -23.64 -45.08 37.17
C ASP A 379 -24.35 -46.17 38.01
N GLN A 380 -25.35 -46.84 37.42
CA GLN A 380 -26.08 -47.94 38.03
C GLN A 380 -25.41 -49.31 37.89
N LEU A 381 -24.28 -49.41 37.20
CA LEU A 381 -23.56 -50.69 37.10
C LEU A 381 -22.97 -51.13 38.45
N PRO A 382 -22.93 -52.45 38.70
CA PRO A 382 -22.42 -53.00 39.97
C PRO A 382 -20.97 -52.53 40.25
N THR A 383 -20.68 -52.42 41.56
CA THR A 383 -19.41 -51.87 42.08
C THR A 383 -18.18 -52.68 41.65
N ASP A 384 -18.36 -53.93 41.28
CA ASP A 384 -17.30 -54.85 40.86
C ASP A 384 -16.79 -54.58 39.43
N LEU A 385 -17.45 -53.69 38.71
CA LEU A 385 -17.08 -53.19 37.35
C LEU A 385 -16.71 -51.72 37.36
N LYS A 386 -16.76 -51.04 38.50
CA LYS A 386 -16.33 -49.64 38.67
C LYS A 386 -14.85 -49.56 39.06
#